data_c22b1d78fd53549dd78fb02164315dc2
#
_entry.id   c22b1d78fd53549dd78fb02164315dc2
#
_cell.length_a   1.000
_cell.length_b   1.000
_cell.length_c   1.000
_cell.angle_alpha   90.00
_cell.angle_beta   90.00
_cell.angle_gamma   90.00
#
_symmetry.space_group_name_H-M   'P 1'
#
loop_
_entity.id
_entity.type
_entity.pdbx_description
1 polymer ?
#
loop_
_entity_poly.entity_id
_entity_poly.type
_entity_poly.pdbx_seq_one_letter_code
_entity_poly.pdbx_strand_id
1 'polypeptide(L)'
;IRGDPSVGKVGCAGYCLGGRLAYMAAARTDIDASVGYYGVMIDQMLDEAHHIANPLMLHIAGADHFVLPEAQAAIHARLDDHPRVTLHDYPGLDHGFAAEMGDRRNEEGAQLADSRTEAFLAEHLA
;
A
#
# COMPACT_ATOMS: atom_id res chain seq x y z
N ILE A 1 0.20 -20.18 8.02
CA ILE A 1 0.99 -19.34 8.94
C ILE A 1 0.17 -18.96 10.17
N ARG A 2 -1.02 -18.42 9.96
CA ARG A 2 -1.86 -17.96 11.07
C ARG A 2 -2.28 -19.08 12.04
N GLY A 3 -2.41 -20.29 11.53
CA GLY A 3 -2.75 -21.44 12.37
C GLY A 3 -1.62 -21.97 13.26
N ASP A 4 -0.39 -21.49 13.06
CA ASP A 4 0.76 -21.89 13.85
C ASP A 4 0.75 -21.14 15.19
N PRO A 5 0.75 -21.82 16.34
CA PRO A 5 0.69 -21.15 17.64
C PRO A 5 1.93 -20.29 17.95
N SER A 6 3.02 -20.44 17.21
CA SER A 6 4.22 -19.60 17.37
C SER A 6 4.08 -18.26 16.63
N VAL A 7 3.06 -18.12 15.80
CA VAL A 7 2.84 -16.91 14.99
C VAL A 7 1.74 -16.06 15.63
N GLY A 8 2.05 -14.78 15.89
CA GLY A 8 1.07 -13.81 16.36
C GLY A 8 0.32 -13.18 15.19
N LYS A 9 0.45 -11.86 15.05
CA LYS A 9 -0.16 -11.13 13.97
C LYS A 9 0.63 -11.27 12.67
N VAL A 10 -0.06 -11.20 11.55
CA VAL A 10 0.53 -11.36 10.21
C VAL A 10 0.28 -10.11 9.39
N GLY A 11 1.34 -9.61 8.77
CA GLY A 11 1.25 -8.47 7.85
C GLY A 11 1.90 -8.80 6.52
N CYS A 12 1.64 -7.95 5.52
CA CYS A 12 2.29 -8.05 4.23
C CYS A 12 2.67 -6.68 3.69
N ALA A 13 3.67 -6.66 2.83
CA ALA A 13 4.07 -5.48 2.08
C ALA A 13 4.37 -5.91 0.65
N GLY A 14 3.98 -5.10 -0.32
CA GLY A 14 4.21 -5.45 -1.72
C GLY A 14 4.43 -4.21 -2.58
N TYR A 15 5.11 -4.40 -3.71
CA TYR A 15 5.50 -3.35 -4.65
C TYR A 15 4.93 -3.65 -6.04
N CYS A 16 4.51 -2.65 -6.76
CA CYS A 16 3.94 -2.80 -8.10
C CYS A 16 2.73 -3.73 -8.10
N LEU A 17 2.82 -4.86 -8.79
CA LEU A 17 1.80 -5.91 -8.73
C LEU A 17 1.62 -6.41 -7.29
N GLY A 18 2.71 -6.50 -6.52
CA GLY A 18 2.64 -6.84 -5.10
C GLY A 18 1.86 -5.82 -4.28
N GLY A 19 1.90 -4.53 -4.66
CA GLY A 19 1.07 -3.50 -4.05
C GLY A 19 -0.41 -3.74 -4.29
N ARG A 20 -0.77 -4.15 -5.49
CA ARG A 20 -2.14 -4.58 -5.80
C ARG A 20 -2.53 -5.80 -4.97
N LEU A 21 -1.62 -6.77 -4.85
CA LEU A 21 -1.87 -7.97 -4.05
C LEU A 21 -2.04 -7.64 -2.57
N ALA A 22 -1.32 -6.65 -2.05
CA ALA A 22 -1.47 -6.18 -0.68
C ALA A 22 -2.87 -5.58 -0.45
N TYR A 23 -3.38 -4.81 -1.42
CA TYR A 23 -4.74 -4.30 -1.38
C TYR A 23 -5.76 -5.45 -1.38
N MET A 24 -5.55 -6.43 -2.26
CA MET A 24 -6.42 -7.61 -2.33
C MET A 24 -6.39 -8.41 -1.02
N ALA A 25 -5.21 -8.55 -0.42
CA ALA A 25 -5.09 -9.24 0.86
C ALA A 25 -5.89 -8.51 1.94
N ALA A 26 -5.83 -7.17 1.98
CA ALA A 26 -6.59 -6.39 2.94
C ALA A 26 -8.10 -6.52 2.72
N ALA A 27 -8.54 -6.57 1.45
CA ALA A 27 -9.96 -6.63 1.11
C ALA A 27 -10.56 -8.04 1.20
N ARG A 28 -9.74 -9.07 1.00
CA ARG A 28 -10.23 -10.45 0.83
C ARG A 28 -9.80 -11.42 1.93
N THR A 29 -8.94 -10.99 2.84
CA THR A 29 -8.45 -11.86 3.92
C THR A 29 -8.56 -11.15 5.25
N ASP A 30 -8.26 -11.87 6.33
CA ASP A 30 -8.22 -11.32 7.68
C ASP A 30 -6.82 -10.90 8.11
N ILE A 31 -5.93 -10.64 7.16
CA ILE A 31 -4.56 -10.20 7.45
C ILE A 31 -4.57 -8.99 8.39
N ASP A 32 -3.64 -8.93 9.32
CA ASP A 32 -3.67 -7.91 10.38
C ASP A 32 -3.26 -6.52 9.90
N ALA A 33 -2.32 -6.44 8.96
CA ALA A 33 -1.91 -5.17 8.37
C ALA A 33 -1.31 -5.40 6.99
N SER A 34 -1.51 -4.44 6.08
CA SER A 34 -1.03 -4.53 4.70
C SER A 34 -0.46 -3.20 4.25
N VAL A 35 0.61 -3.24 3.47
CA VAL A 35 1.22 -2.06 2.87
C VAL A 35 1.45 -2.29 1.38
N GLY A 36 0.96 -1.38 0.55
CA GLY A 36 1.18 -1.42 -0.89
C GLY A 36 1.96 -0.20 -1.36
N TYR A 37 3.00 -0.45 -2.16
CA TYR A 37 3.79 0.59 -2.81
C TYR A 37 3.40 0.66 -4.29
N TYR A 38 2.94 1.83 -4.72
CA TYR A 38 2.58 2.10 -6.11
C TYR A 38 1.86 0.91 -6.78
N GLY A 39 0.85 0.39 -6.10
CA GLY A 39 0.06 -0.73 -6.59
C GLY A 39 -0.67 -0.40 -7.87
N VAL A 40 -0.64 -1.33 -8.84
CA VAL A 40 -1.27 -1.13 -10.13
C VAL A 40 -2.73 -1.61 -10.10
N MET A 41 -3.60 -0.93 -10.85
CA MET A 41 -4.99 -1.34 -11.08
C MET A 41 -5.86 -1.40 -9.81
N ILE A 42 -5.45 -0.75 -8.74
CA ILE A 42 -6.26 -0.66 -7.51
C ILE A 42 -7.57 0.09 -7.79
N ASP A 43 -7.53 1.08 -8.68
CA ASP A 43 -8.71 1.84 -9.08
C ASP A 43 -9.82 0.96 -9.68
N GLN A 44 -9.47 -0.23 -10.17
CA GLN A 44 -10.42 -1.18 -10.74
C GLN A 44 -11.03 -2.12 -9.70
N MET A 45 -10.59 -2.03 -8.43
CA MET A 45 -11.05 -2.89 -7.35
C MET A 45 -11.60 -2.09 -6.16
N LEU A 46 -11.99 -0.84 -6.39
CA LEU A 46 -12.46 0.03 -5.31
C LEU A 46 -13.82 -0.39 -4.74
N ASP A 47 -14.59 -1.16 -5.49
CA ASP A 47 -15.85 -1.74 -5.01
C ASP A 47 -15.63 -2.73 -3.86
N GLU A 48 -14.41 -3.23 -3.68
CA GLU A 48 -14.07 -4.14 -2.58
C GLU A 48 -13.63 -3.40 -1.31
N ALA A 49 -13.50 -2.08 -1.35
CA ALA A 49 -12.97 -1.29 -0.23
C ALA A 49 -13.78 -1.47 1.07
N HIS A 50 -15.10 -1.70 0.97
CA HIS A 50 -15.94 -1.88 2.14
C HIS A 50 -15.66 -3.19 2.90
N HIS A 51 -14.90 -4.10 2.31
CA HIS A 51 -14.49 -5.33 2.97
C HIS A 51 -13.21 -5.17 3.81
N ILE A 52 -12.51 -4.03 3.68
CA ILE A 52 -11.26 -3.81 4.41
C ILE A 52 -11.57 -3.56 5.88
N ALA A 53 -11.24 -4.51 6.74
CA ALA A 53 -11.52 -4.45 8.16
C ALA A 53 -10.28 -4.13 9.01
N ASN A 54 -9.09 -4.38 8.50
CA ASN A 54 -7.82 -4.18 9.20
C ASN A 54 -6.96 -3.13 8.49
N PRO A 55 -5.97 -2.53 9.19
CA PRO A 55 -5.21 -1.41 8.63
C PRO A 55 -4.52 -1.71 7.31
N LEU A 56 -4.62 -0.77 6.37
CA LEU A 56 -3.97 -0.78 5.07
C LEU A 56 -3.29 0.58 4.85
N MET A 57 -2.03 0.55 4.44
CA MET A 57 -1.31 1.75 4.02
C MET A 57 -0.95 1.63 2.55
N LEU A 58 -1.22 2.67 1.78
CA LEU A 58 -0.84 2.74 0.37
C LEU A 58 0.08 3.92 0.12
N HIS A 59 1.23 3.65 -0.51
CA HIS A 59 2.14 4.68 -0.99
C HIS A 59 1.88 4.89 -2.48
N ILE A 60 1.52 6.11 -2.84
CA ILE A 60 1.11 6.48 -4.20
C ILE A 60 2.19 7.36 -4.83
N ALA A 61 2.79 6.87 -5.91
CA ALA A 61 3.74 7.66 -6.70
C ALA A 61 2.96 8.67 -7.53
N GLY A 62 3.13 9.95 -7.25
CA GLY A 62 2.32 11.01 -7.87
C GLY A 62 2.56 11.16 -9.37
N ALA A 63 3.75 10.83 -9.85
CA ALA A 63 4.12 10.90 -11.26
C ALA A 63 4.19 9.50 -11.91
N ASP A 64 3.49 8.53 -11.36
CA ASP A 64 3.50 7.14 -11.82
C ASP A 64 2.89 7.04 -13.23
N HIS A 65 3.67 6.51 -14.18
CA HIS A 65 3.19 6.37 -15.55
C HIS A 65 2.34 5.10 -15.78
N PHE A 66 2.25 4.22 -14.78
CA PHE A 66 1.34 3.06 -14.81
C PHE A 66 0.02 3.33 -14.08
N VAL A 67 -0.02 4.33 -13.20
CA VAL A 67 -1.21 4.70 -12.45
C VAL A 67 -1.48 6.18 -12.71
N LEU A 68 -2.29 6.46 -13.71
CA LEU A 68 -2.50 7.82 -14.21
C LEU A 68 -3.25 8.69 -13.19
N PRO A 69 -3.21 10.03 -13.32
CA PRO A 69 -3.85 10.94 -12.36
C PRO A 69 -5.33 10.62 -12.10
N GLU A 70 -6.06 10.19 -13.12
CA GLU A 70 -7.47 9.83 -12.97
C GLU A 70 -7.65 8.63 -12.03
N ALA A 71 -6.78 7.63 -12.16
CA ALA A 71 -6.80 6.46 -11.29
C ALA A 71 -6.44 6.85 -9.85
N GLN A 72 -5.43 7.70 -9.68
CA GLN A 72 -5.04 8.21 -8.38
C GLN A 72 -6.19 8.98 -7.72
N ALA A 73 -6.87 9.83 -8.48
CA ALA A 73 -8.02 10.59 -8.00
C ALA A 73 -9.16 9.66 -7.57
N ALA A 74 -9.42 8.61 -8.32
CA ALA A 74 -10.45 7.62 -7.96
C ALA A 74 -10.11 6.90 -6.65
N ILE A 75 -8.84 6.55 -6.46
CA ILE A 75 -8.36 5.93 -5.22
C ILE A 75 -8.60 6.87 -4.04
N HIS A 76 -8.22 8.13 -4.16
CA HIS A 76 -8.44 9.12 -3.12
C HIS A 76 -9.92 9.33 -2.83
N ALA A 77 -10.73 9.46 -3.87
CA ALA A 77 -12.17 9.68 -3.70
C ALA A 77 -12.83 8.56 -2.91
N ARG A 78 -12.37 7.33 -3.08
CA ARG A 78 -12.96 6.16 -2.40
C ARG A 78 -12.35 5.86 -1.05
N LEU A 79 -11.06 6.14 -0.86
CA LEU A 79 -10.31 5.68 0.31
C LEU A 79 -9.89 6.76 1.29
N ASP A 80 -9.94 8.05 0.92
CA ASP A 80 -9.50 9.13 1.83
C ASP A 80 -10.23 9.10 3.16
N ASP A 81 -11.52 8.83 3.14
CA ASP A 81 -12.35 8.81 4.36
C ASP A 81 -12.50 7.41 4.96
N HIS A 82 -11.82 6.41 4.41
CA HIS A 82 -11.92 5.05 4.93
C HIS A 82 -11.15 4.92 6.25
N PRO A 83 -11.80 4.51 7.34
CA PRO A 83 -11.18 4.54 8.67
C PRO A 83 -9.97 3.60 8.84
N ARG A 84 -9.83 2.62 7.96
CA ARG A 84 -8.73 1.65 8.05
C ARG A 84 -7.62 1.88 7.02
N VAL A 85 -7.78 2.86 6.14
CA VAL A 85 -6.83 3.10 5.05
C VAL A 85 -6.08 4.41 5.26
N THR A 86 -4.76 4.34 5.13
CA THR A 86 -3.88 5.51 5.15
C THR A 86 -3.23 5.63 3.78
N LEU A 87 -3.39 6.80 3.14
CA LEU A 87 -2.79 7.08 1.84
C LEU A 87 -1.66 8.08 2.02
N HIS A 88 -0.53 7.81 1.39
CA HIS A 88 0.60 8.74 1.32
C HIS A 88 0.94 9.00 -0.14
N ASP A 89 0.91 10.26 -0.54
CA ASP A 89 1.31 10.66 -1.89
C ASP A 89 2.76 11.11 -1.92
N TYR A 90 3.43 10.81 -3.03
CA TYR A 90 4.82 11.21 -3.26
C TYR A 90 4.87 12.00 -4.57
N PRO A 91 4.56 13.31 -4.52
CA PRO A 91 4.50 14.14 -5.73
C PRO A 91 5.82 14.12 -6.50
N GLY A 92 5.71 14.02 -7.82
CA GLY A 92 6.89 14.04 -8.70
C GLY A 92 7.66 12.73 -8.76
N LEU A 93 7.33 11.73 -7.96
CA LEU A 93 8.00 10.44 -7.97
C LEU A 93 7.25 9.45 -8.85
N ASP A 94 8.00 8.65 -9.60
CA ASP A 94 7.46 7.67 -10.52
C ASP A 94 7.37 6.28 -9.89
N HIS A 95 6.73 5.39 -10.62
CA HIS A 95 6.64 3.97 -10.29
C HIS A 95 8.04 3.39 -10.03
N GLY A 96 8.18 2.63 -8.96
CA GLY A 96 9.47 2.04 -8.62
C GLY A 96 10.40 2.94 -7.80
N PHE A 97 9.93 4.08 -7.30
CA PHE A 97 10.80 5.03 -6.57
C PHE A 97 11.45 4.43 -5.32
N ALA A 98 10.88 3.39 -4.74
CA ALA A 98 11.40 2.72 -3.54
C ALA A 98 12.10 1.41 -3.85
N ALA A 99 12.29 1.07 -5.14
CA ALA A 99 13.04 -0.12 -5.53
C ALA A 99 14.51 0.02 -5.10
N GLU A 100 15.11 -1.07 -4.63
CA GLU A 100 16.51 -1.05 -4.18
C GLU A 100 17.48 -0.67 -5.29
N MET A 101 17.16 -1.05 -6.53
CA MET A 101 17.98 -0.78 -7.70
C MET A 101 17.13 -0.26 -8.84
N GLY A 102 17.76 0.47 -9.76
CA GLY A 102 17.10 0.98 -10.94
C GLY A 102 17.11 2.50 -11.02
N ASP A 103 16.82 3.00 -12.20
CA ASP A 103 16.93 4.44 -12.52
C ASP A 103 15.83 5.28 -11.86
N ARG A 104 14.76 4.65 -11.39
CA ARG A 104 13.62 5.35 -10.81
C ARG A 104 13.72 5.56 -9.32
N ARG A 105 14.72 4.97 -8.67
CA ARG A 105 14.86 5.11 -7.23
C ARG A 105 15.10 6.55 -6.85
N ASN A 106 14.31 7.03 -5.89
CA ASN A 106 14.50 8.32 -5.25
C ASN A 106 14.83 8.06 -3.78
N GLU A 107 16.03 8.41 -3.37
CA GLU A 107 16.51 8.04 -2.03
C GLU A 107 15.69 8.67 -0.92
N GLU A 108 15.33 9.94 -1.01
CA GLU A 108 14.51 10.60 0.00
C GLU A 108 13.12 9.99 0.07
N GLY A 109 12.49 9.78 -1.09
CA GLY A 109 11.17 9.18 -1.17
C GLY A 109 11.14 7.77 -0.66
N ALA A 110 12.15 6.96 -1.04
CA ALA A 110 12.27 5.59 -0.58
C ALA A 110 12.44 5.52 0.94
N GLN A 111 13.31 6.33 1.50
CA GLN A 111 13.54 6.35 2.95
C GLN A 111 12.29 6.80 3.70
N LEU A 112 11.59 7.80 3.21
CA LEU A 112 10.36 8.29 3.83
C LEU A 112 9.27 7.21 3.79
N ALA A 113 9.06 6.61 2.63
CA ALA A 113 8.05 5.56 2.48
C ALA A 113 8.37 4.36 3.36
N ASP A 114 9.61 3.92 3.37
CA ASP A 114 10.04 2.76 4.15
C ASP A 114 9.93 3.03 5.66
N SER A 115 10.26 4.24 6.11
CA SER A 115 10.12 4.58 7.53
C SER A 115 8.65 4.62 7.96
N ARG A 116 7.76 5.10 7.09
CA ARG A 116 6.31 5.07 7.34
C ARG A 116 5.79 3.65 7.39
N THR A 117 6.27 2.79 6.51
CA THR A 117 5.91 1.37 6.49
C THR A 117 6.37 0.67 7.77
N GLU A 118 7.61 0.89 8.19
CA GLU A 118 8.14 0.27 9.41
C GLU A 118 7.36 0.70 10.64
N ALA A 119 7.06 1.99 10.77
CA ALA A 119 6.28 2.50 11.89
C ALA A 119 4.86 1.93 11.91
N PHE A 120 4.23 1.85 10.74
CA PHE A 120 2.89 1.30 10.58
C PHE A 120 2.84 -0.19 10.99
N LEU A 121 3.77 -0.98 10.50
CA LEU A 121 3.82 -2.41 10.82
C LEU A 121 4.16 -2.63 12.29
N ALA A 122 5.06 -1.83 12.87
CA ALA A 122 5.39 -1.92 14.29
C ALA A 122 4.16 -1.63 15.16
N GLU A 123 3.35 -0.64 14.77
CA GLU A 123 2.14 -0.30 15.51
C GLU A 123 1.08 -1.41 15.45
N HIS A 124 0.85 -1.97 14.28
CA HIS A 124 -0.28 -2.86 14.04
C HIS A 124 0.04 -4.35 14.20
N LEU A 125 1.31 -4.72 14.22
CA LEU A 125 1.73 -6.12 14.41
C LEU A 125 2.31 -6.39 15.81
N ALA A 126 2.33 -5.40 16.66
CA ALA A 126 2.83 -5.55 18.03
C ALA A 126 1.97 -6.50 18.88
#